data_0d7240aba8b330b9a7df589053d73176
#
_entry.id   0d7240aba8b330b9a7df589053d73176
#
_cell.length_a   1.000
_cell.length_b   1.000
_cell.length_c   1.000
_cell.angle_alpha   90.00
_cell.angle_beta   90.00
_cell.angle_gamma   90.00
#
_symmetry.space_group_name_H-M   'P 1'
#
loop_
_entity.id
_entity.type
_entity.pdbx_description
1 polymer ?
#
loop_
_entity_poly.entity_id
_entity_poly.type
_entity_poly.pdbx_seq_one_letter_code
_entity_poly.pdbx_strand_id
1 'polypeptide(L)'
;PSYGPQATRLNILDTALAAESLGFDHVWVPDHLALPKADAERFGHIFEAITTLAYIAGCTRRIGLGVSALVLPQRNPLEVAKQIATLDVLSGGRVTLAVAVGWSAGEYANLGYEFHNRGARMDDAIKVLRTLWRGGRVISYQGPFYRFEQVVFSPPPVQSGGPRLWVAGDSPRALRRAVLLGDGWHPNALAPQALAAALERVRPLLGGRPFDVIVRTRLTFDQPPPAEGYLGGDAEA
;
A
#
# COMPACT_ATOMS: atom_id res chain seq x y z
N PRO A 1 13.80 -3.47 -8.75
CA PRO A 1 13.68 -3.93 -7.36
C PRO A 1 14.03 -2.81 -6.40
N SER A 2 13.17 -2.52 -5.42
CA SER A 2 13.37 -1.47 -4.40
C SER A 2 13.87 -2.04 -3.06
N TYR A 3 14.16 -3.33 -3.00
CA TYR A 3 14.72 -4.02 -1.83
C TYR A 3 15.61 -5.19 -2.24
N GLY A 4 16.43 -5.64 -1.30
CA GLY A 4 17.42 -6.73 -1.47
C GLY A 4 18.71 -6.25 -2.14
N PRO A 5 19.69 -7.16 -2.34
CA PRO A 5 21.02 -6.81 -2.82
C PRO A 5 21.05 -6.12 -4.19
N GLN A 6 20.03 -6.32 -5.00
CA GLN A 6 19.87 -5.72 -6.33
C GLN A 6 19.23 -4.32 -6.29
N ALA A 7 18.79 -3.84 -5.14
CA ALA A 7 18.15 -2.54 -5.01
C ALA A 7 19.22 -1.44 -5.09
N THR A 8 19.32 -0.82 -6.25
CA THR A 8 20.15 0.35 -6.52
C THR A 8 19.30 1.43 -7.19
N ARG A 9 19.78 2.67 -7.14
CA ARG A 9 19.12 3.78 -7.84
C ARG A 9 18.87 3.48 -9.31
N LEU A 10 19.86 2.91 -9.99
CA LEU A 10 19.76 2.59 -11.42
C LEU A 10 18.77 1.45 -11.67
N ASN A 11 18.85 0.35 -10.93
CA ASN A 11 17.95 -0.77 -11.11
C ASN A 11 16.48 -0.43 -10.81
N ILE A 12 16.24 0.47 -9.86
CA ILE A 12 14.88 0.99 -9.58
C ILE A 12 14.35 1.77 -10.80
N LEU A 13 15.17 2.67 -11.34
CA LEU A 13 14.80 3.48 -12.48
C LEU A 13 14.60 2.66 -13.74
N ASP A 14 15.59 1.83 -14.09
CA ASP A 14 15.57 1.00 -15.28
C ASP A 14 14.35 0.04 -15.27
N THR A 15 14.04 -0.55 -14.10
CA THR A 15 12.85 -1.40 -13.95
C THR A 15 11.56 -0.59 -14.18
N ALA A 16 11.46 0.62 -13.64
CA ALA A 16 10.27 1.44 -13.81
C ALA A 16 10.06 1.89 -15.26
N LEU A 17 11.15 2.31 -15.93
CA LEU A 17 11.12 2.71 -17.34
C LEU A 17 10.81 1.53 -18.26
N ALA A 18 11.41 0.36 -18.00
CA ALA A 18 11.10 -0.85 -18.75
C ALA A 18 9.64 -1.27 -18.57
N ALA A 19 9.12 -1.27 -17.34
CA ALA A 19 7.72 -1.58 -17.07
C ALA A 19 6.78 -0.61 -17.83
N GLU A 20 7.07 0.70 -17.80
CA GLU A 20 6.29 1.68 -18.55
C GLU A 20 6.35 1.45 -20.07
N SER A 21 7.52 1.11 -20.61
CA SER A 21 7.69 0.86 -22.05
C SER A 21 7.01 -0.42 -22.52
N LEU A 22 6.96 -1.44 -21.66
CA LEU A 22 6.31 -2.72 -21.92
C LEU A 22 4.80 -2.70 -21.68
N GLY A 23 4.25 -1.58 -21.21
CA GLY A 23 2.80 -1.41 -21.04
C GLY A 23 2.23 -1.98 -19.76
N PHE A 24 3.05 -2.18 -18.71
CA PHE A 24 2.53 -2.52 -17.39
C PHE A 24 1.71 -1.35 -16.82
N ASP A 25 0.62 -1.67 -16.13
CA ASP A 25 -0.26 -0.67 -15.54
C ASP A 25 0.36 0.04 -14.34
N HIS A 26 1.09 -0.68 -13.48
CA HIS A 26 1.63 -0.15 -12.23
C HIS A 26 3.00 -0.72 -11.89
N VAL A 27 3.80 0.08 -11.20
CA VAL A 27 4.95 -0.37 -10.41
C VAL A 27 4.64 -0.27 -8.92
N TRP A 28 5.11 -1.26 -8.15
CA TRP A 28 4.82 -1.37 -6.72
C TRP A 28 6.11 -1.47 -5.92
N VAL A 29 6.17 -0.74 -4.80
CA VAL A 29 7.27 -0.81 -3.86
C VAL A 29 6.77 -1.32 -2.50
N PRO A 30 7.55 -2.18 -1.79
CA PRO A 30 7.26 -2.57 -0.42
C PRO A 30 7.63 -1.47 0.57
N ASP A 31 7.23 -1.63 1.83
CA ASP A 31 7.48 -0.67 2.89
C ASP A 31 8.03 -1.34 4.15
N HIS A 32 9.17 -0.86 4.60
CA HIS A 32 9.73 -1.03 5.94
C HIS A 32 10.63 0.17 6.25
N LEU A 33 10.74 0.55 7.52
CA LEU A 33 11.49 1.73 7.96
C LEU A 33 12.68 1.38 8.86
N ALA A 34 12.46 0.54 9.88
CA ALA A 34 13.42 0.31 10.94
C ALA A 34 13.37 -1.14 11.48
N LEU A 35 13.49 -2.11 10.56
CA LEU A 35 13.48 -3.53 10.93
C LEU A 35 14.61 -3.86 11.92
N PRO A 36 14.33 -4.60 13.00
CA PRO A 36 15.38 -5.16 13.83
C PRO A 36 16.20 -6.21 13.05
N LYS A 37 17.44 -6.42 13.45
CA LYS A 37 18.35 -7.38 12.77
C LYS A 37 17.72 -8.77 12.59
N ALA A 38 16.94 -9.24 13.55
CA ALA A 38 16.27 -10.54 13.49
C ALA A 38 15.25 -10.65 12.35
N ASP A 39 14.65 -9.54 11.93
CA ASP A 39 13.60 -9.47 10.90
C ASP A 39 14.16 -8.96 9.55
N ALA A 40 15.45 -8.58 9.53
CA ALA A 40 16.05 -7.84 8.41
C ALA A 40 16.59 -8.74 7.27
N GLU A 41 16.60 -10.07 7.41
CA GLU A 41 17.20 -10.97 6.45
C GLU A 41 16.77 -10.69 5.00
N ARG A 42 15.47 -10.50 4.78
CA ARG A 42 14.91 -10.26 3.45
C ARG A 42 14.80 -8.78 3.09
N PHE A 43 14.50 -7.92 4.06
CA PHE A 43 14.13 -6.52 3.81
C PHE A 43 15.09 -5.52 4.47
N GLY A 44 16.25 -5.98 4.96
CA GLY A 44 17.22 -5.10 5.63
C GLY A 44 17.84 -4.04 4.72
N HIS A 45 17.90 -4.30 3.41
CA HIS A 45 18.25 -3.30 2.41
C HIS A 45 16.99 -2.96 1.60
N ILE A 46 16.33 -1.86 1.95
CA ILE A 46 15.09 -1.41 1.34
C ILE A 46 15.07 0.12 1.28
N PHE A 47 14.61 0.65 0.15
CA PHE A 47 14.39 2.08 -0.02
C PHE A 47 13.04 2.49 0.55
N GLU A 48 12.96 3.67 1.18
CA GLU A 48 11.71 4.22 1.71
C GLU A 48 10.67 4.38 0.59
N ALA A 49 9.48 3.89 0.83
CA ALA A 49 8.49 3.66 -0.20
C ALA A 49 8.02 4.95 -0.92
N ILE A 50 7.60 5.95 -0.16
CA ILE A 50 7.02 7.18 -0.73
C ILE A 50 8.09 8.00 -1.46
N THR A 51 9.29 8.07 -0.90
CA THR A 51 10.46 8.73 -1.53
C THR A 51 10.84 8.04 -2.84
N THR A 52 10.84 6.69 -2.85
CA THR A 52 11.12 5.91 -4.06
C THR A 52 10.09 6.17 -5.14
N LEU A 53 8.80 6.19 -4.79
CA LEU A 53 7.74 6.50 -5.75
C LEU A 53 7.82 7.93 -6.27
N ALA A 54 8.22 8.91 -5.45
CA ALA A 54 8.43 10.28 -5.89
C ALA A 54 9.56 10.38 -6.93
N TYR A 55 10.65 9.63 -6.72
CA TYR A 55 11.74 9.53 -7.69
C TYR A 55 11.26 8.91 -9.01
N ILE A 56 10.53 7.79 -8.96
CA ILE A 56 9.96 7.13 -10.15
C ILE A 56 8.97 8.07 -10.86
N ALA A 57 8.13 8.79 -10.12
CA ALA A 57 7.15 9.72 -10.66
C ALA A 57 7.77 10.80 -11.54
N GLY A 58 8.93 11.32 -11.11
CA GLY A 58 9.68 12.33 -11.87
C GLY A 58 10.31 11.82 -13.17
N CYS A 59 10.51 10.51 -13.28
CA CYS A 59 11.16 9.86 -14.43
C CYS A 59 10.20 9.15 -15.38
N THR A 60 8.93 8.97 -15.00
CA THR A 60 7.90 8.26 -15.78
C THR A 60 6.71 9.17 -16.09
N ARG A 61 5.86 8.80 -17.04
CA ARG A 61 4.75 9.65 -17.51
C ARG A 61 3.36 9.01 -17.38
N ARG A 62 3.26 7.69 -17.49
CA ARG A 62 1.97 6.96 -17.60
C ARG A 62 1.78 5.92 -16.51
N ILE A 63 2.84 5.18 -16.16
CA ILE A 63 2.75 4.03 -15.26
C ILE A 63 2.22 4.45 -13.88
N GLY A 64 1.28 3.70 -13.36
CA GLY A 64 0.75 3.88 -12.02
C GLY A 64 1.78 3.58 -10.93
N LEU A 65 1.65 4.24 -9.80
CA LEU A 65 2.62 4.25 -8.71
C LEU A 65 1.96 3.71 -7.43
N GLY A 66 2.41 2.57 -6.93
CA GLY A 66 1.79 1.94 -5.79
C GLY A 66 2.75 1.54 -4.66
N VAL A 67 2.25 1.57 -3.44
CA VAL A 67 2.91 0.93 -2.28
C VAL A 67 2.19 -0.38 -1.98
N SER A 68 2.92 -1.48 -1.88
CA SER A 68 2.37 -2.81 -1.56
C SER A 68 3.14 -3.47 -0.40
N ALA A 69 2.74 -3.19 0.83
CA ALA A 69 1.78 -2.22 1.32
C ALA A 69 2.42 -1.29 2.34
N LEU A 70 1.98 -0.04 2.40
CA LEU A 70 2.43 0.92 3.41
C LEU A 70 1.98 0.47 4.81
N VAL A 71 2.91 0.39 5.75
CA VAL A 71 2.60 0.07 7.15
C VAL A 71 2.08 1.33 7.84
N LEU A 72 0.82 1.67 7.55
CA LEU A 72 0.21 2.93 7.96
C LEU A 72 0.24 3.21 9.48
N PRO A 73 0.02 2.22 10.38
CA PRO A 73 0.04 2.49 11.81
C PRO A 73 1.43 2.81 12.41
N GLN A 74 2.50 2.68 11.63
CA GLN A 74 3.86 3.07 12.02
C GLN A 74 4.21 4.49 11.60
N ARG A 75 3.23 5.28 11.15
CA ARG A 75 3.42 6.62 10.60
C ARG A 75 2.41 7.59 11.18
N ASN A 76 2.75 8.87 11.16
CA ASN A 76 1.77 9.92 11.41
C ASN A 76 0.84 10.06 10.16
N PRO A 77 -0.48 9.83 10.28
CA PRO A 77 -1.36 9.85 9.13
C PRO A 77 -1.54 11.25 8.50
N LEU A 78 -1.28 12.34 9.22
CA LEU A 78 -1.30 13.69 8.65
C LEU A 78 -0.13 13.87 7.68
N GLU A 79 1.05 13.39 8.06
CA GLU A 79 2.24 13.41 7.19
C GLU A 79 2.03 12.54 5.97
N VAL A 80 1.54 11.30 6.15
CA VAL A 80 1.21 10.40 5.04
C VAL A 80 0.19 11.02 4.10
N ALA A 81 -0.89 11.61 4.64
CA ALA A 81 -1.91 12.29 3.84
C ALA A 81 -1.29 13.36 2.95
N LYS A 82 -0.36 14.16 3.52
CA LYS A 82 0.32 15.24 2.81
C LYS A 82 1.28 14.71 1.75
N GLN A 83 2.10 13.73 2.10
CA GLN A 83 3.06 13.11 1.19
C GLN A 83 2.35 12.47 -0.02
N ILE A 84 1.30 11.71 0.23
CA ILE A 84 0.52 11.03 -0.82
C ILE A 84 -0.24 12.04 -1.69
N ALA A 85 -0.84 13.07 -1.11
CA ALA A 85 -1.49 14.13 -1.90
C ALA A 85 -0.49 14.88 -2.77
N THR A 86 0.71 15.17 -2.24
CA THR A 86 1.79 15.80 -3.00
C THR A 86 2.25 14.92 -4.15
N LEU A 87 2.48 13.63 -3.89
CA LEU A 87 2.87 12.67 -4.91
C LEU A 87 1.79 12.50 -5.99
N ASP A 88 0.52 12.51 -5.58
CA ASP A 88 -0.62 12.42 -6.50
C ASP A 88 -0.67 13.62 -7.45
N VAL A 89 -0.50 14.83 -6.93
CA VAL A 89 -0.42 16.06 -7.74
C VAL A 89 0.78 16.03 -8.68
N LEU A 90 1.98 15.72 -8.17
CA LEU A 90 3.21 15.70 -8.95
C LEU A 90 3.23 14.62 -10.03
N SER A 91 2.55 13.51 -9.79
CA SER A 91 2.42 12.42 -10.76
C SER A 91 1.24 12.59 -11.73
N GLY A 92 0.35 13.56 -11.53
CA GLY A 92 -0.84 13.74 -12.34
C GLY A 92 -1.93 12.69 -12.07
N GLY A 93 -2.11 12.26 -10.82
CA GLY A 93 -3.19 11.35 -10.41
C GLY A 93 -2.86 9.87 -10.61
N ARG A 94 -1.57 9.48 -10.62
CA ARG A 94 -1.14 8.09 -10.85
C ARG A 94 -0.95 7.25 -9.59
N VAL A 95 -1.28 7.77 -8.41
CA VAL A 95 -1.02 7.08 -7.12
C VAL A 95 -2.12 6.10 -6.77
N THR A 96 -1.74 4.94 -6.28
CA THR A 96 -2.61 3.96 -5.61
C THR A 96 -1.95 3.53 -4.31
N LEU A 97 -2.69 3.49 -3.21
CA LEU A 97 -2.15 3.20 -1.90
C LEU A 97 -2.72 1.92 -1.32
N ALA A 98 -1.94 0.84 -1.26
CA ALA A 98 -2.28 -0.28 -0.40
C ALA A 98 -1.68 -0.07 1.00
N VAL A 99 -2.49 -0.28 2.04
CA VAL A 99 -2.09 -0.09 3.44
C VAL A 99 -2.20 -1.40 4.22
N ALA A 100 -1.27 -1.63 5.15
CA ALA A 100 -1.20 -2.82 5.99
C ALA A 100 -0.98 -2.47 7.46
N VAL A 101 -1.25 -3.44 8.34
CA VAL A 101 -0.98 -3.30 9.78
C VAL A 101 0.47 -3.65 10.16
N GLY A 102 1.27 -4.18 9.24
CA GLY A 102 2.62 -4.67 9.56
C GLY A 102 2.67 -5.92 10.45
N TRP A 103 3.83 -6.53 10.51
CA TRP A 103 4.05 -7.82 11.20
C TRP A 103 5.18 -7.80 12.22
N SER A 104 6.20 -6.95 12.07
CA SER A 104 7.35 -6.88 12.97
C SER A 104 7.06 -6.04 14.20
N ALA A 105 6.92 -6.69 15.35
CA ALA A 105 6.75 -5.99 16.62
C ALA A 105 8.00 -5.18 17.00
N GLY A 106 9.19 -5.66 16.60
CA GLY A 106 10.44 -4.94 16.82
C GLY A 106 10.55 -3.65 16.03
N GLU A 107 10.03 -3.62 14.78
CA GLU A 107 9.96 -2.40 13.99
C GLU A 107 9.03 -1.36 14.64
N TYR A 108 7.88 -1.81 15.19
CA TYR A 108 6.99 -0.94 15.96
C TYR A 108 7.69 -0.32 17.17
N ALA A 109 8.43 -1.13 17.92
CA ALA A 109 9.18 -0.66 19.08
C ALA A 109 10.27 0.36 18.69
N ASN A 110 11.03 0.08 17.62
CA ASN A 110 12.06 0.99 17.10
C ASN A 110 11.49 2.34 16.66
N LEU A 111 10.25 2.37 16.20
CA LEU A 111 9.56 3.58 15.75
C LEU A 111 8.72 4.26 16.86
N GLY A 112 8.69 3.69 18.06
CA GLY A 112 7.95 4.25 19.18
C GLY A 112 6.43 4.05 19.13
N TYR A 113 5.97 3.05 18.38
CA TYR A 113 4.54 2.73 18.26
C TYR A 113 4.17 1.43 19.00
N GLU A 114 2.96 1.40 19.55
CA GLU A 114 2.42 0.21 20.21
C GLU A 114 1.93 -0.82 19.18
N PHE A 115 2.43 -2.05 19.27
CA PHE A 115 2.12 -3.12 18.32
C PHE A 115 0.70 -3.68 18.46
N HIS A 116 0.21 -3.83 19.71
CA HIS A 116 -1.05 -4.53 19.97
C HIS A 116 -2.29 -3.74 19.50
N ASN A 117 -2.21 -2.42 19.42
CA ASN A 117 -3.29 -1.56 18.96
C ASN A 117 -3.24 -1.25 17.45
N ARG A 118 -2.28 -1.81 16.69
CA ARG A 118 -2.02 -1.46 15.28
C ARG A 118 -3.24 -1.55 14.37
N GLY A 119 -4.14 -2.50 14.62
CA GLY A 119 -5.38 -2.65 13.85
C GLY A 119 -6.34 -1.47 14.04
N ALA A 120 -6.63 -1.11 15.28
CA ALA A 120 -7.50 0.00 15.61
C ALA A 120 -6.87 1.35 15.22
N ARG A 121 -5.55 1.47 15.38
CA ARG A 121 -4.78 2.64 14.92
C ARG A 121 -4.86 2.80 13.41
N MET A 122 -4.78 1.70 12.64
CA MET A 122 -4.95 1.73 11.19
C MET A 122 -6.36 2.18 10.78
N ASP A 123 -7.39 1.68 11.49
CA ASP A 123 -8.77 2.06 11.20
C ASP A 123 -8.98 3.57 11.37
N ASP A 124 -8.39 4.14 12.41
CA ASP A 124 -8.43 5.58 12.67
C ASP A 124 -7.58 6.37 11.66
N ALA A 125 -6.38 5.88 11.34
CA ALA A 125 -5.51 6.50 10.35
C ALA A 125 -6.15 6.57 8.95
N ILE A 126 -6.83 5.52 8.49
CA ILE A 126 -7.57 5.55 7.22
C ILE A 126 -8.63 6.65 7.22
N LYS A 127 -9.36 6.82 8.33
CA LYS A 127 -10.36 7.89 8.45
C LYS A 127 -9.71 9.28 8.38
N VAL A 128 -8.54 9.46 9.00
CA VAL A 128 -7.76 10.70 8.89
C VAL A 128 -7.39 10.99 7.43
N LEU A 129 -6.82 10.00 6.70
CA LEU A 129 -6.50 10.17 5.29
C LEU A 129 -7.71 10.60 4.48
N ARG A 130 -8.83 9.89 4.63
CA ARG A 130 -10.09 10.20 3.90
C ARG A 130 -10.63 11.58 4.25
N THR A 131 -10.53 11.98 5.51
CA THR A 131 -11.00 13.30 5.96
C THR A 131 -10.18 14.41 5.32
N LEU A 132 -8.85 14.29 5.31
CA LEU A 132 -7.97 15.29 4.73
C LEU A 132 -8.09 15.35 3.20
N TRP A 133 -8.19 14.19 2.52
CA TRP A 133 -8.27 14.14 1.05
C TRP A 133 -9.61 14.59 0.48
N ARG A 134 -10.71 14.48 1.24
CA ARG A 134 -11.99 15.07 0.81
C ARG A 134 -11.93 16.57 0.69
N GLY A 135 -10.95 17.17 1.35
CA GLY A 135 -10.73 18.61 1.30
C GLY A 135 -11.72 19.36 2.20
N GLY A 136 -11.61 20.66 2.12
CA GLY A 136 -12.35 21.62 2.91
C GLY A 136 -11.49 22.83 3.21
N ARG A 137 -12.12 23.98 3.49
CA ARG A 137 -11.36 25.20 3.80
C ARG A 137 -10.55 25.06 5.09
N VAL A 138 -11.17 24.46 6.10
CA VAL A 138 -10.57 24.17 7.40
C VAL A 138 -11.11 22.83 7.89
N ILE A 139 -10.25 21.96 8.33
CA ILE A 139 -10.56 20.57 8.68
C ILE A 139 -10.18 20.31 10.13
N SER A 140 -11.10 19.71 10.88
CA SER A 140 -10.83 19.17 12.22
C SER A 140 -11.20 17.70 12.26
N TYR A 141 -10.53 16.95 13.12
CA TYR A 141 -10.78 15.53 13.31
C TYR A 141 -10.58 15.15 14.78
N GLN A 142 -11.44 14.26 15.27
CA GLN A 142 -11.31 13.66 16.60
C GLN A 142 -11.62 12.16 16.50
N GLY A 143 -10.59 11.35 16.68
CA GLY A 143 -10.67 9.90 16.74
C GLY A 143 -10.03 9.35 18.00
N PRO A 144 -10.01 8.01 18.15
CA PRO A 144 -9.42 7.37 19.33
C PRO A 144 -7.90 7.47 19.42
N PHE A 145 -7.19 7.68 18.31
CA PHE A 145 -5.73 7.75 18.26
C PHE A 145 -5.22 9.08 17.73
N TYR A 146 -6.00 9.78 16.91
CA TYR A 146 -5.58 11.02 16.27
C TYR A 146 -6.58 12.13 16.51
N ARG A 147 -6.04 13.33 16.76
CA ARG A 147 -6.84 14.55 16.92
C ARG A 147 -6.09 15.72 16.31
N PHE A 148 -6.78 16.54 15.59
CA PHE A 148 -6.27 17.84 15.12
C PHE A 148 -7.43 18.83 14.91
N GLU A 149 -7.11 20.11 14.99
CA GLU A 149 -8.11 21.18 14.91
C GLU A 149 -7.67 22.25 13.91
N GLN A 150 -8.62 22.72 13.13
CA GLN A 150 -8.48 23.87 12.21
C GLN A 150 -7.30 23.77 11.24
N VAL A 151 -7.06 22.58 10.69
CA VAL A 151 -5.99 22.35 9.71
C VAL A 151 -6.42 22.81 8.33
N VAL A 152 -5.56 23.59 7.68
CA VAL A 152 -5.63 23.88 6.24
C VAL A 152 -4.82 22.83 5.50
N PHE A 153 -5.48 22.00 4.70
CA PHE A 153 -4.83 20.92 3.92
C PHE A 153 -4.83 21.30 2.44
N SER A 154 -3.66 21.67 1.92
CA SER A 154 -3.46 22.10 0.53
C SER A 154 -2.04 21.75 0.06
N PRO A 155 -1.80 21.31 -1.22
CA PRO A 155 -2.87 20.98 -2.17
C PRO A 155 -3.62 19.71 -1.80
N PRO A 156 -4.89 19.57 -2.19
CA PRO A 156 -5.59 18.29 -2.14
C PRO A 156 -5.06 17.36 -3.24
N PRO A 157 -5.30 16.04 -3.18
CA PRO A 157 -5.04 15.14 -4.28
C PRO A 157 -5.75 15.55 -5.58
N VAL A 158 -5.20 15.19 -6.72
CA VAL A 158 -5.85 15.35 -8.04
C VAL A 158 -7.03 14.40 -8.16
N GLN A 159 -6.87 13.19 -7.64
CA GLN A 159 -7.94 12.19 -7.61
C GLN A 159 -9.01 12.61 -6.61
N SER A 160 -10.26 12.72 -7.07
CA SER A 160 -11.38 13.15 -6.23
C SER A 160 -11.59 12.21 -5.04
N GLY A 161 -11.56 12.76 -3.82
CA GLY A 161 -11.65 11.98 -2.58
C GLY A 161 -10.37 11.25 -2.18
N GLY A 162 -9.29 11.47 -2.92
CA GLY A 162 -7.97 10.88 -2.73
C GLY A 162 -7.68 9.65 -3.60
N PRO A 163 -6.43 9.21 -3.63
CA PRO A 163 -6.04 7.99 -4.31
C PRO A 163 -6.83 6.77 -3.86
N ARG A 164 -6.99 5.79 -4.77
CA ARG A 164 -7.57 4.48 -4.41
C ARG A 164 -6.80 3.91 -3.23
N LEU A 165 -7.52 3.51 -2.19
CA LEU A 165 -6.94 2.95 -0.97
C LEU A 165 -7.38 1.50 -0.82
N TRP A 166 -6.43 0.58 -0.91
CA TRP A 166 -6.66 -0.85 -0.70
C TRP A 166 -6.14 -1.28 0.67
N VAL A 167 -6.80 -2.26 1.27
CA VAL A 167 -6.34 -2.85 2.53
C VAL A 167 -5.68 -4.18 2.23
N ALA A 168 -4.41 -4.29 2.64
CA ALA A 168 -3.63 -5.51 2.47
C ALA A 168 -3.73 -6.46 3.68
N GLY A 169 -3.62 -7.76 3.38
CA GLY A 169 -3.58 -8.83 4.35
C GLY A 169 -4.64 -9.91 4.13
N ASP A 170 -4.35 -11.12 4.64
CA ASP A 170 -5.11 -12.33 4.33
C ASP A 170 -6.09 -12.72 5.44
N SER A 171 -6.02 -12.03 6.58
CA SER A 171 -6.89 -12.34 7.72
C SER A 171 -8.33 -11.86 7.50
N PRO A 172 -9.33 -12.52 8.12
CA PRO A 172 -10.72 -12.06 8.08
C PRO A 172 -10.90 -10.61 8.56
N ARG A 173 -10.04 -10.16 9.50
CA ARG A 173 -10.03 -8.77 9.98
C ARG A 173 -9.56 -7.80 8.91
N ALA A 174 -8.54 -8.18 8.12
CA ALA A 174 -8.06 -7.37 7.01
C ALA A 174 -9.13 -7.24 5.92
N LEU A 175 -9.76 -8.35 5.53
CA LEU A 175 -10.84 -8.36 4.55
C LEU A 175 -12.04 -7.51 5.01
N ARG A 176 -12.46 -7.66 6.27
CA ARG A 176 -13.53 -6.81 6.83
C ARG A 176 -13.19 -5.33 6.79
N ARG A 177 -11.94 -4.97 7.13
CA ARG A 177 -11.43 -3.59 7.05
C ARG A 177 -11.46 -3.07 5.62
N ALA A 178 -11.05 -3.87 4.65
CA ALA A 178 -11.11 -3.53 3.23
C ALA A 178 -12.53 -3.18 2.79
N VAL A 179 -13.50 -4.00 3.19
CA VAL A 179 -14.92 -3.77 2.90
C VAL A 179 -15.46 -2.49 3.56
N LEU A 180 -15.07 -2.21 4.80
CA LEU A 180 -15.64 -1.09 5.55
C LEU A 180 -14.95 0.26 5.28
N LEU A 181 -13.65 0.26 5.01
CA LEU A 181 -12.83 1.49 4.99
C LEU A 181 -12.04 1.67 3.69
N GLY A 182 -11.83 0.59 2.91
CA GLY A 182 -11.05 0.63 1.67
C GLY A 182 -11.92 0.72 0.42
N ASP A 183 -11.26 0.95 -0.70
CA ASP A 183 -11.83 0.84 -2.05
C ASP A 183 -11.59 -0.56 -2.64
N GLY A 184 -10.78 -1.38 -1.98
CA GLY A 184 -10.45 -2.71 -2.41
C GLY A 184 -9.65 -3.51 -1.38
N TRP A 185 -9.42 -4.77 -1.72
CA TRP A 185 -8.66 -5.73 -0.94
C TRP A 185 -7.40 -6.17 -1.68
N HIS A 186 -6.28 -6.22 -0.96
CA HIS A 186 -4.97 -6.59 -1.48
C HIS A 186 -4.42 -7.80 -0.72
N PRO A 187 -4.93 -9.03 -1.02
CA PRO A 187 -4.43 -10.27 -0.43
C PRO A 187 -3.04 -10.63 -0.95
N ASN A 188 -2.32 -11.43 -0.16
CA ASN A 188 -0.99 -11.89 -0.49
C ASN A 188 -1.00 -13.41 -0.72
N ALA A 189 -0.77 -13.83 -1.95
CA ALA A 189 -0.58 -15.24 -2.35
C ALA A 189 -1.70 -16.20 -1.89
N LEU A 190 -2.95 -15.76 -1.90
CA LEU A 190 -4.09 -16.66 -1.65
C LEU A 190 -4.32 -17.57 -2.86
N ALA A 191 -4.53 -18.86 -2.60
CA ALA A 191 -4.99 -19.80 -3.60
C ALA A 191 -6.36 -19.38 -4.17
N PRO A 192 -6.66 -19.66 -5.45
CA PRO A 192 -7.90 -19.23 -6.11
C PRO A 192 -9.17 -19.63 -5.37
N GLN A 193 -9.21 -20.83 -4.79
CA GLN A 193 -10.36 -21.34 -4.03
C GLN A 193 -10.57 -20.56 -2.72
N ALA A 194 -9.47 -20.26 -2.01
CA ALA A 194 -9.52 -19.47 -0.78
C ALA A 194 -9.94 -18.02 -1.06
N LEU A 195 -9.46 -17.44 -2.17
CA LEU A 195 -9.84 -16.12 -2.64
C LEU A 195 -11.33 -16.07 -2.96
N ALA A 196 -11.84 -17.03 -3.76
CA ALA A 196 -13.25 -17.12 -4.12
C ALA A 196 -14.14 -17.24 -2.88
N ALA A 197 -13.80 -18.14 -1.94
CA ALA A 197 -14.55 -18.32 -0.69
C ALA A 197 -14.53 -17.04 0.19
N ALA A 198 -13.44 -16.31 0.22
CA ALA A 198 -13.35 -15.04 0.95
C ALA A 198 -14.27 -13.98 0.33
N LEU A 199 -14.27 -13.86 -1.01
CA LEU A 199 -15.09 -12.90 -1.74
C LEU A 199 -16.59 -13.19 -1.60
N GLU A 200 -17.01 -14.44 -1.66
CA GLU A 200 -18.42 -14.81 -1.43
C GLU A 200 -18.93 -14.36 -0.07
N ARG A 201 -18.12 -14.44 0.99
CA ARG A 201 -18.48 -14.01 2.34
C ARG A 201 -18.72 -12.50 2.44
N VAL A 202 -18.04 -11.68 1.65
CA VAL A 202 -18.12 -10.22 1.74
C VAL A 202 -18.98 -9.59 0.67
N ARG A 203 -19.32 -10.30 -0.39
CA ARG A 203 -20.17 -9.82 -1.49
C ARG A 203 -21.47 -9.15 -0.99
N PRO A 204 -22.22 -9.73 -0.04
CA PRO A 204 -23.42 -9.08 0.50
C PRO A 204 -23.16 -7.76 1.19
N LEU A 205 -21.97 -7.57 1.77
CA LEU A 205 -21.58 -6.36 2.49
C LEU A 205 -21.17 -5.22 1.56
N LEU A 206 -20.89 -5.53 0.29
CA LEU A 206 -20.46 -4.52 -0.69
C LEU A 206 -21.63 -3.70 -1.25
N GLY A 207 -22.86 -4.21 -1.17
CA GLY A 207 -24.06 -3.45 -1.62
C GLY A 207 -24.00 -3.02 -3.08
N GLY A 208 -23.25 -3.76 -3.93
CA GLY A 208 -23.07 -3.42 -5.35
C GLY A 208 -22.05 -2.31 -5.64
N ARG A 209 -21.39 -1.74 -4.64
CA ARG A 209 -20.35 -0.72 -4.88
C ARG A 209 -19.14 -1.31 -5.57
N PRO A 210 -18.41 -0.53 -6.39
CA PRO A 210 -17.13 -0.96 -6.95
C PRO A 210 -16.15 -1.33 -5.84
N PHE A 211 -15.47 -2.48 -6.01
CA PHE A 211 -14.51 -2.98 -5.04
C PHE A 211 -13.41 -3.74 -5.78
N ASP A 212 -12.18 -3.24 -5.65
CA ASP A 212 -11.03 -3.84 -6.31
C ASP A 212 -10.53 -5.06 -5.55
N VAL A 213 -10.05 -6.06 -6.28
CA VAL A 213 -9.35 -7.22 -5.72
C VAL A 213 -8.05 -7.39 -6.47
N ILE A 214 -6.94 -7.04 -5.82
CA ILE A 214 -5.61 -7.06 -6.41
C ILE A 214 -4.74 -8.03 -5.62
N VAL A 215 -4.52 -9.21 -6.20
CA VAL A 215 -3.74 -10.27 -5.55
C VAL A 215 -2.25 -10.00 -5.75
N ARG A 216 -1.50 -9.92 -4.65
CA ARG A 216 -0.04 -9.97 -4.71
C ARG A 216 0.37 -11.44 -4.76
N THR A 217 1.09 -11.81 -5.79
CA THR A 217 1.63 -13.17 -5.94
C THR A 217 3.10 -13.13 -6.35
N ARG A 218 3.74 -14.28 -6.36
CA ARG A 218 5.10 -14.43 -6.86
C ARG A 218 5.02 -15.21 -8.16
N LEU A 219 5.69 -14.72 -9.19
CA LEU A 219 5.89 -15.43 -10.44
C LEU A 219 7.24 -16.16 -10.37
N THR A 220 7.23 -17.46 -10.69
CA THR A 220 8.43 -18.30 -10.83
C THR A 220 8.45 -18.91 -12.21
N PHE A 221 9.61 -18.87 -12.87
CA PHE A 221 9.82 -19.49 -14.18
C PHE A 221 10.67 -20.74 -14.00
N ASP A 222 10.42 -21.75 -14.83
CA ASP A 222 11.21 -23.00 -14.90
C ASP A 222 11.28 -23.81 -13.60
N GLN A 223 10.39 -23.55 -12.67
CA GLN A 223 10.26 -24.27 -11.40
C GLN A 223 8.80 -24.42 -11.01
N PRO A 224 8.40 -25.52 -10.40
CA PRO A 224 7.05 -25.64 -9.83
C PRO A 224 6.87 -24.58 -8.74
N PRO A 225 5.68 -24.02 -8.58
CA PRO A 225 5.42 -23.05 -7.53
C PRO A 225 5.70 -23.67 -6.14
N PRO A 226 6.47 -22.99 -5.26
CA PRO A 226 6.91 -23.56 -3.99
C PRO A 226 5.79 -23.74 -2.95
N ALA A 227 4.64 -23.11 -3.16
CA ALA A 227 3.49 -23.18 -2.27
C ALA A 227 2.22 -22.74 -3.00
N GLU A 228 1.06 -23.04 -2.42
CA GLU A 228 -0.22 -22.50 -2.89
C GLU A 228 -0.20 -20.96 -2.96
N GLY A 229 -0.82 -20.40 -3.99
CA GLY A 229 -0.88 -18.95 -4.22
C GLY A 229 0.28 -18.36 -4.98
N TYR A 230 1.22 -19.18 -5.47
CA TYR A 230 2.24 -18.77 -6.41
C TYR A 230 1.83 -19.15 -7.85
N LEU A 231 2.24 -18.32 -8.79
CA LEU A 231 2.14 -18.62 -10.21
C LEU A 231 3.47 -19.17 -10.71
N GLY A 232 3.44 -20.28 -11.42
CA GLY A 232 4.58 -20.86 -12.10
C GLY A 232 4.27 -21.02 -13.58
N GLY A 233 5.31 -20.99 -14.40
CA GLY A 233 5.20 -21.18 -15.84
C GLY A 233 6.57 -21.33 -16.47
N ASP A 234 6.57 -21.76 -17.74
CA ASP A 234 7.78 -21.78 -18.55
C ASP A 234 8.08 -20.36 -19.05
N ALA A 235 9.37 -20.02 -19.13
CA ALA A 235 9.80 -18.71 -19.60
C ALA A 235 9.43 -18.43 -21.07
N GLU A 236 9.07 -19.48 -21.82
CA GLU A 236 8.67 -19.43 -23.22
C GLU A 236 7.14 -19.49 -23.45
N ALA A 237 6.34 -19.58 -22.36
CA ALA A 237 4.87 -19.57 -22.40
C ALA A 237 4.28 -18.16 -22.07
#